data_7472d03a8451f39eb5117c4676938351
#
_entry.id   7472d03a8451f39eb5117c4676938351
#
_cell.length_a   1.000
_cell.length_b   1.000
_cell.length_c   1.000
_cell.angle_alpha   90.00
_cell.angle_beta   90.00
_cell.angle_gamma   90.00
#
_symmetry.space_group_name_H-M   'P 1'
#
loop_
_entity.id
_entity.type
_entity.pdbx_description
1 polymer ?
#
loop_
_entity_poly.entity_id
_entity_poly.type
_entity_poly.pdbx_seq_one_letter_code
_entity_poly.pdbx_strand_id
1 'polypeptide(L)'
;PVAKTKPRTIPLTKKGLSLINSYPLPFNISIDRLGKQFRKLFKHYDIKDAHFADLRHQSLTNFMKDKNLNVPDTMLIAGHSDPRMLLRIYNNLRAEDVQKKLNN
;
A
#
# COMPACT_ATOMS: atom_id res chain seq x y z
N PRO A 1 -6.82 -13.39 -16.76
CA PRO A 1 -6.78 -11.97 -17.11
C PRO A 1 -5.36 -11.47 -17.31
N VAL A 2 -5.21 -10.58 -18.24
CA VAL A 2 -3.93 -9.99 -18.57
C VAL A 2 -3.62 -8.88 -17.56
N ALA A 3 -2.39 -8.87 -17.06
CA ALA A 3 -1.94 -7.79 -16.18
C ALA A 3 -1.95 -6.46 -16.95
N LYS A 4 -2.45 -5.41 -16.30
CA LYS A 4 -2.52 -4.06 -16.89
C LYS A 4 -1.15 -3.39 -16.99
N THR A 5 -0.17 -3.86 -16.22
CA THR A 5 1.17 -3.32 -16.20
C THR A 5 2.17 -4.40 -16.58
N LYS A 6 3.36 -3.99 -17.02
CA LYS A 6 4.43 -4.93 -17.33
C LYS A 6 4.84 -5.69 -16.07
N PRO A 7 5.29 -6.95 -16.22
CA PRO A 7 5.88 -7.67 -15.10
C PRO A 7 7.02 -6.85 -14.48
N ARG A 8 7.09 -6.86 -13.16
CA ARG A 8 8.13 -6.15 -12.43
C ARG A 8 8.53 -6.91 -11.17
N THR A 9 9.74 -6.66 -10.73
CA THR A 9 10.25 -7.19 -9.46
C THR A 9 9.99 -6.15 -8.39
N ILE A 10 9.36 -6.57 -7.29
CA ILE A 10 9.12 -5.70 -6.15
C ILE A 10 9.83 -6.22 -4.91
N PRO A 11 10.38 -5.34 -4.07
CA PRO A 11 10.93 -5.76 -2.78
C PRO A 11 9.82 -6.17 -1.82
N LEU A 12 10.12 -7.10 -0.93
CA LEU A 12 9.17 -7.60 0.05
C LEU A 12 9.66 -7.35 1.47
N THR A 13 8.72 -7.10 2.38
CA THR A 13 9.01 -7.12 3.81
C THR A 13 9.21 -8.57 4.26
N LYS A 14 9.85 -8.77 5.42
CA LYS A 14 9.98 -10.11 6.02
C LYS A 14 8.62 -10.75 6.23
N LYS A 15 7.64 -9.97 6.68
CA LYS A 15 6.27 -10.45 6.88
C LYS A 15 5.62 -10.84 5.56
N GLY A 16 5.79 -10.04 4.51
CA GLY A 16 5.27 -10.34 3.17
C GLY A 16 5.85 -11.63 2.62
N LEU A 17 7.16 -11.82 2.76
CA LEU A 17 7.82 -13.03 2.32
C LEU A 17 7.32 -14.26 3.09
N SER A 18 7.14 -14.14 4.40
CA SER A 18 6.61 -15.19 5.24
C SER A 18 5.20 -15.59 4.82
N LEU A 19 4.35 -14.62 4.52
CA LEU A 19 2.98 -14.88 4.06
C LEU A 19 2.96 -15.62 2.71
N ILE A 20 3.79 -15.20 1.76
CA ILE A 20 3.88 -15.86 0.45
C ILE A 20 4.34 -17.30 0.60
N ASN A 21 5.30 -17.57 1.48
CA ASN A 21 5.81 -18.91 1.72
C ASN A 21 4.81 -19.80 2.48
N SER A 22 3.86 -19.20 3.19
CA SER A 22 2.88 -19.91 4.00
C SER A 22 1.61 -20.29 3.24
N TYR A 23 1.33 -19.62 2.13
CA TYR A 23 0.09 -19.82 1.36
C TYR A 23 0.40 -20.15 -0.08
N PRO A 24 -0.34 -21.10 -0.69
CA PRO A 24 -0.13 -21.43 -2.10
C PRO A 24 -0.51 -20.28 -3.01
N LEU A 25 0.28 -20.08 -4.06
CA LEU A 25 0.01 -19.09 -5.09
C LEU A 25 -0.20 -19.79 -6.43
N PRO A 26 -1.06 -19.22 -7.30
CA PRO A 26 -1.92 -18.06 -7.09
C PRO A 26 -3.08 -18.34 -6.15
N PHE A 27 -3.61 -17.29 -5.53
CA PHE A 27 -4.78 -17.42 -4.66
C PHE A 27 -6.01 -17.84 -5.47
N ASN A 28 -6.69 -18.88 -5.03
CA ASN A 28 -7.87 -19.40 -5.71
C ASN A 28 -9.14 -18.77 -5.14
N ILE A 29 -9.30 -17.46 -5.38
CA ILE A 29 -10.47 -16.71 -4.92
C ILE A 29 -10.89 -15.74 -6.03
N SER A 30 -12.21 -15.66 -6.31
CA SER A 30 -12.73 -14.70 -7.27
C SER A 30 -12.72 -13.29 -6.67
N ILE A 31 -12.68 -12.27 -7.55
CA ILE A 31 -12.75 -10.87 -7.16
C ILE A 31 -14.04 -10.59 -6.39
N ASP A 32 -15.16 -11.13 -6.88
CA ASP A 32 -16.48 -10.94 -6.24
C ASP A 32 -16.50 -11.52 -4.82
N ARG A 33 -15.95 -12.71 -4.65
CA ARG A 33 -15.89 -13.36 -3.35
C ARG A 33 -14.99 -12.59 -2.37
N LEU A 34 -13.84 -12.12 -2.86
CA LEU A 34 -12.93 -11.30 -2.07
C LEU A 34 -13.62 -10.02 -1.61
N GLY A 35 -14.30 -9.33 -2.53
CA GLY A 35 -15.05 -8.12 -2.21
C GLY A 35 -16.14 -8.35 -1.16
N LYS A 36 -16.87 -9.45 -1.27
CA LYS A 36 -17.90 -9.82 -0.28
C LYS A 36 -17.30 -10.06 1.10
N GLN A 37 -16.16 -10.74 1.17
CA GLN A 37 -15.47 -11.01 2.43
C GLN A 37 -15.02 -9.72 3.10
N PHE A 38 -14.46 -8.77 2.33
CA PHE A 38 -14.03 -7.48 2.86
C PHE A 38 -15.21 -6.64 3.34
N ARG A 39 -16.33 -6.63 2.62
CA ARG A 39 -17.54 -5.92 3.05
C ARG A 39 -18.07 -6.47 4.37
N LYS A 40 -18.08 -7.80 4.54
CA LYS A 40 -18.49 -8.44 5.81
C LYS A 40 -17.56 -8.04 6.95
N LEU A 41 -16.25 -8.02 6.69
CA LEU A 41 -15.25 -7.66 7.68
C LEU A 41 -15.42 -6.21 8.13
N PHE A 42 -15.57 -5.29 7.19
CA PHE A 42 -15.78 -3.88 7.49
C PHE A 42 -17.06 -3.65 8.28
N LYS A 43 -18.14 -4.35 7.90
CA LYS A 43 -19.42 -4.26 8.62
C LYS A 43 -19.29 -4.79 10.06
N HIS A 44 -18.56 -5.89 10.23
CA HIS A 44 -18.34 -6.51 11.54
C HIS A 44 -17.61 -5.54 12.50
N TYR A 45 -16.65 -4.78 12.01
CA TYR A 45 -15.90 -3.82 12.80
C TYR A 45 -16.44 -2.38 12.71
N ASP A 46 -17.65 -2.20 12.16
CA ASP A 46 -18.29 -0.89 12.00
C ASP A 46 -17.42 0.14 11.29
N ILE A 47 -16.65 -0.31 10.30
CA ILE A 47 -15.85 0.55 9.45
C ILE A 47 -16.71 1.01 8.28
N LYS A 48 -16.93 2.33 8.20
CA LYS A 48 -17.78 2.94 7.17
C LYS A 48 -16.91 3.59 6.10
N ASP A 49 -17.45 3.65 4.88
CA ASP A 49 -16.82 4.33 3.75
C ASP A 49 -15.42 3.83 3.41
N ALA A 50 -15.13 2.55 3.73
CA ALA A 50 -13.85 1.94 3.40
C ALA A 50 -13.99 1.01 2.19
N HIS A 51 -12.97 1.02 1.34
CA HIS A 51 -12.89 0.19 0.14
C HIS A 51 -11.61 -0.64 0.18
N PHE A 52 -11.58 -1.74 -0.56
CA PHE A 52 -10.39 -2.58 -0.65
C PHE A 52 -9.15 -1.79 -1.09
N ALA A 53 -9.32 -0.84 -2.02
CA ALA A 53 -8.24 0.01 -2.50
C ALA A 53 -7.62 0.88 -1.41
N ASP A 54 -8.35 1.17 -0.34
CA ASP A 54 -7.85 1.96 0.79
C ASP A 54 -6.72 1.24 1.53
N LEU A 55 -6.70 -0.09 1.49
CA LEU A 55 -5.60 -0.89 2.07
C LEU A 55 -4.28 -0.59 1.37
N ARG A 56 -4.31 -0.46 0.03
CA ARG A 56 -3.13 -0.10 -0.75
C ARG A 56 -2.65 1.30 -0.37
N HIS A 57 -3.55 2.27 -0.30
CA HIS A 57 -3.22 3.64 0.08
C HIS A 57 -2.60 3.70 1.47
N GLN A 58 -3.22 3.04 2.44
CA GLN A 58 -2.73 2.98 3.82
C GLN A 58 -1.37 2.30 3.91
N SER A 59 -1.19 1.22 3.15
CA SER A 59 0.07 0.49 3.12
C SER A 59 1.21 1.36 2.59
N LEU A 60 0.98 2.09 1.50
CA LEU A 60 1.98 2.99 0.92
C LEU A 60 2.32 4.14 1.88
N THR A 61 1.31 4.68 2.57
CA THR A 61 1.51 5.69 3.61
C THR A 61 2.38 5.15 4.73
N ASN A 62 2.12 3.93 5.19
CA ASN A 62 2.87 3.30 6.27
C ASN A 62 4.33 3.04 5.87
N PHE A 63 4.59 2.66 4.63
CA PHE A 63 5.96 2.48 4.14
C PHE A 63 6.76 3.79 4.21
N MET A 64 6.13 4.90 3.84
CA MET A 64 6.79 6.20 3.89
C MET A 64 6.94 6.73 5.32
N LYS A 65 5.96 6.46 6.18
CA LYS A 65 5.93 6.92 7.57
C LYS A 65 6.82 6.05 8.47
N ASP A 66 6.56 4.74 8.50
CA ASP A 66 7.16 3.83 9.47
C ASP A 66 8.51 3.26 9.02
N LYS A 67 8.67 3.04 7.71
CA LYS A 67 9.91 2.54 7.11
C LYS A 67 10.78 3.66 6.53
N ASN A 68 10.31 4.89 6.61
CA ASN A 68 11.02 6.07 6.14
C ASN A 68 11.42 5.99 4.66
N LEU A 69 10.60 5.36 3.83
CA LEU A 69 10.84 5.29 2.41
C LEU A 69 10.53 6.62 1.74
N ASN A 70 11.32 6.99 0.76
CA ASN A 70 11.06 8.17 -0.06
C ASN A 70 10.11 7.82 -1.21
N VAL A 71 9.74 8.80 -2.03
CA VAL A 71 8.81 8.60 -3.14
C VAL A 71 9.35 7.61 -4.18
N PRO A 72 10.60 7.72 -4.65
CA PRO A 72 11.13 6.74 -5.60
C PRO A 72 11.11 5.30 -5.08
N ASP A 73 11.48 5.08 -3.82
CA ASP A 73 11.46 3.75 -3.21
C ASP A 73 10.04 3.19 -3.18
N THR A 74 9.08 4.03 -2.79
CA THR A 74 7.68 3.63 -2.68
C THR A 74 7.08 3.33 -4.05
N MET A 75 7.50 4.05 -5.09
CA MET A 75 7.08 3.79 -6.47
C MET A 75 7.50 2.40 -6.95
N LEU A 76 8.66 1.90 -6.52
CA LEU A 76 9.10 0.55 -6.87
C LEU A 76 8.12 -0.51 -6.36
N ILE A 77 7.59 -0.31 -5.16
CA ILE A 77 6.61 -1.23 -4.57
C ILE A 77 5.25 -1.04 -5.23
N ALA A 78 4.82 0.20 -5.39
CA ALA A 78 3.49 0.55 -5.90
C ALA A 78 3.31 0.25 -7.40
N GLY A 79 4.39 0.37 -8.16
CA GLY A 79 4.32 0.21 -9.60
C GLY A 79 3.65 1.37 -10.31
N HIS A 80 3.56 2.54 -9.67
CA HIS A 80 3.00 3.75 -10.29
C HIS A 80 4.00 4.37 -11.27
N SER A 81 3.50 4.85 -12.41
CA SER A 81 4.28 5.69 -13.32
C SER A 81 4.13 7.17 -12.97
N ASP A 82 3.08 7.53 -12.25
CA ASP A 82 2.76 8.90 -11.84
C ASP A 82 3.01 9.06 -10.33
N PRO A 83 3.95 9.92 -9.93
CA PRO A 83 4.30 10.09 -8.51
C PRO A 83 3.40 11.06 -7.74
N ARG A 84 2.41 11.71 -8.39
CA ARG A 84 1.66 12.82 -7.77
C ARG A 84 0.99 12.46 -6.44
N MET A 85 0.34 11.29 -6.38
CA MET A 85 -0.32 10.84 -5.15
C MET A 85 0.70 10.61 -4.03
N LEU A 86 1.80 9.93 -4.36
CA LEU A 86 2.85 9.62 -3.37
C LEU A 86 3.56 10.87 -2.89
N LEU A 87 3.80 11.83 -3.80
CA LEU A 87 4.39 13.12 -3.43
C LEU A 87 3.52 13.87 -2.43
N ARG A 88 2.20 13.86 -2.64
CA ARG A 88 1.25 14.51 -1.73
C ARG A 88 1.31 13.90 -0.34
N ILE A 89 1.29 12.58 -0.25
CA ILE A 89 1.38 11.87 1.03
C ILE A 89 2.73 12.15 1.69
N TYR A 90 3.80 12.02 0.94
CA TYR A 90 5.16 12.21 1.43
C TYR A 90 5.36 13.63 1.98
N ASN A 91 4.93 14.65 1.24
CA ASN A 91 5.06 16.03 1.66
C ASN A 91 4.31 16.30 2.97
N ASN A 92 3.11 15.75 3.13
CA ASN A 92 2.34 15.88 4.37
C ASN A 92 3.05 15.23 5.56
N LEU A 93 3.66 14.07 5.35
CA LEU A 93 4.39 13.36 6.40
C LEU A 93 5.69 14.08 6.80
N ARG A 94 6.33 14.79 5.86
CA ARG A 94 7.62 15.44 6.09
C ARG A 94 7.52 16.91 6.48
N ALA A 95 6.34 17.50 6.39
CA ALA A 95 6.17 18.94 6.65
C ALA A 95 6.66 19.33 8.05
N GLU A 96 6.35 18.53 9.06
CA GLU A 96 6.79 18.78 10.44
C GLU A 96 8.31 18.69 10.58
N ASP A 97 8.92 17.70 9.93
CA ASP A 97 10.40 17.54 9.95
C ASP A 97 11.09 18.74 9.31
N VAL A 98 10.56 19.22 8.19
CA VAL A 98 11.08 20.40 7.50
C VAL A 98 10.93 21.64 8.39
N GLN A 99 9.80 21.79 9.06
CA GLN A 99 9.55 22.87 10.00
C GLN A 99 10.62 22.91 11.10
N LYS A 100 10.95 21.76 11.67
CA LYS A 100 12.00 21.63 12.68
C LYS A 100 13.37 22.03 12.14
N LYS A 101 13.69 21.61 10.91
CA LYS A 101 14.96 21.94 10.27
C LYS A 101 15.11 23.44 10.01
N LEU A 102 14.03 24.11 9.63
CA LEU A 102 14.04 25.55 9.37
C LEU A 102 14.29 26.38 10.63
N ASN A 103 13.95 25.84 11.79
CA ASN A 103 14.00 26.57 13.06
C ASN A 103 15.11 26.07 14.01
N ASN A 104 16.06 25.36 13.46
CA ASN A 104 17.26 24.96 14.18
C ASN A 104 18.37 25.99 14.03
#